data_5a5a378fb35adf17dee850fe4a7b6d37
#
_entry.id   5a5a378fb35adf17dee850fe4a7b6d37
#
_cell.length_a   1.000
_cell.length_b   1.000
_cell.length_c   1.000
_cell.angle_alpha   90.00
_cell.angle_beta   90.00
_cell.angle_gamma   90.00
#
_symmetry.space_group_name_H-M   'P 1'
#
loop_
_entity.id
_entity.type
_entity.pdbx_description
1 polymer ?
#
loop_
_entity_poly.entity_id
_entity_poly.type
_entity_poly.pdbx_seq_one_letter_code
_entity_poly.pdbx_strand_id
1 'polypeptide(L)'
;MRLFARTPKQGSPGADEALGLFLFDAVNDALAGERVLGAAGYDTSLVAPPPELRAGCDLAVALPRVEHVGAQRLLEDAGVHVRAWVDDTEGIAEICDLVTTVDFGEWLMVRAGNMKIVVEKASRTIVNTSGGGCPDIPYLNLALVGMRLDQAPRPKDLGYTLCGLMLDRAYREACALLGEVEA
;
A
#
# COMPACT_ATOMS: atom_id res chain seq x y z
N MET A 1 -28.29 -2.96 22.14
CA MET A 1 -27.12 -3.77 21.76
C MET A 1 -26.31 -2.90 20.79
N ARG A 2 -25.30 -2.16 21.34
CA ARG A 2 -24.51 -1.18 20.57
C ARG A 2 -23.37 -1.92 19.89
N LEU A 3 -23.39 -2.01 18.57
CA LEU A 3 -22.23 -2.42 17.77
C LEU A 3 -21.17 -1.33 17.90
N PHE A 4 -19.99 -1.70 18.36
CA PHE A 4 -18.81 -0.86 18.35
C PHE A 4 -18.34 -0.70 16.90
N ALA A 5 -18.60 0.46 16.32
CA ALA A 5 -17.91 0.88 15.09
C ALA A 5 -16.45 1.12 15.46
N ARG A 6 -15.55 0.29 14.94
CA ARG A 6 -14.11 0.48 15.04
C ARG A 6 -13.72 1.59 14.06
N THR A 7 -13.37 2.75 14.58
CA THR A 7 -12.71 3.83 13.83
C THR A 7 -11.40 3.29 13.25
N PRO A 8 -11.06 3.49 11.97
CA PRO A 8 -9.73 3.19 11.46
C PRO A 8 -8.73 4.09 12.19
N LYS A 9 -7.78 3.49 12.89
CA LYS A 9 -6.67 4.17 13.52
C LYS A 9 -5.75 4.68 12.41
N GLN A 10 -5.93 5.93 12.00
CA GLN A 10 -4.87 6.70 11.39
C GLN A 10 -3.87 7.02 12.50
N GLY A 11 -2.79 6.29 12.52
CA GLY A 11 -1.64 6.57 13.35
C GLY A 11 -0.47 5.87 12.69
N SER A 12 0.44 6.65 12.13
CA SER A 12 1.81 6.17 11.96
C SER A 12 2.21 5.52 13.28
N PRO A 13 2.86 4.35 13.28
CA PRO A 13 3.34 3.73 14.51
C PRO A 13 4.12 4.78 15.29
N GLY A 14 3.83 4.88 16.59
CA GLY A 14 4.46 5.86 17.47
C GLY A 14 5.98 5.74 17.32
N ALA A 15 6.69 6.87 17.33
CA ALA A 15 8.13 6.99 17.10
C ALA A 15 9.04 6.19 18.06
N ASP A 16 8.49 5.23 18.81
CA ASP A 16 9.15 4.47 19.86
C ASP A 16 9.00 2.94 19.75
N GLU A 17 8.27 2.41 18.75
CA GLU A 17 8.20 0.96 18.53
C GLU A 17 9.14 0.58 17.37
N ALA A 18 10.23 -0.10 17.71
CA ALA A 18 11.16 -0.63 16.73
C ALA A 18 10.42 -1.57 15.77
N LEU A 19 10.43 -1.25 14.49
CA LEU A 19 9.87 -2.08 13.44
C LEU A 19 10.90 -3.10 12.94
N GLY A 20 10.41 -4.19 12.37
CA GLY A 20 11.21 -5.12 11.59
C GLY A 20 10.53 -5.39 10.26
N LEU A 21 11.26 -6.00 9.33
CA LEU A 21 10.82 -6.24 7.97
C LEU A 21 10.83 -7.74 7.65
N PHE A 22 9.70 -8.26 7.19
CA PHE A 22 9.69 -9.50 6.42
C PHE A 22 10.04 -9.19 4.97
N LEU A 23 11.09 -9.82 4.48
CA LEU A 23 11.55 -9.75 3.10
C LEU A 23 11.06 -10.97 2.32
N PHE A 24 10.75 -10.77 1.04
CA PHE A 24 10.20 -11.79 0.16
C PHE A 24 10.98 -11.86 -1.15
N ASP A 25 11.00 -13.01 -1.79
CA ASP A 25 11.58 -13.17 -3.12
C ASP A 25 10.57 -12.82 -4.22
N ALA A 26 9.28 -13.00 -3.94
CA ALA A 26 8.21 -12.74 -4.89
C ALA A 26 7.22 -11.71 -4.34
N VAL A 27 6.74 -10.84 -5.23
CA VAL A 27 5.72 -9.82 -4.93
C VAL A 27 4.44 -10.46 -4.41
N ASN A 28 4.05 -11.61 -4.97
CA ASN A 28 2.83 -12.31 -4.54
C ASN A 28 2.90 -12.76 -3.09
N ASP A 29 4.07 -13.17 -2.61
CA ASP A 29 4.27 -13.56 -1.21
C ASP A 29 4.19 -12.34 -0.29
N ALA A 30 4.78 -11.19 -0.68
CA ALA A 30 4.66 -9.95 0.08
C ALA A 30 3.20 -9.49 0.23
N LEU A 31 2.43 -9.53 -0.86
CA LEU A 31 1.01 -9.18 -0.85
C LEU A 31 0.15 -10.18 -0.07
N ALA A 32 0.48 -11.46 -0.17
CA ALA A 32 -0.18 -12.50 0.61
C ALA A 32 0.13 -12.35 2.10
N GLY A 33 1.38 -12.06 2.44
CA GLY A 33 1.83 -11.85 3.81
C GLY A 33 1.12 -10.68 4.48
N GLU A 34 1.09 -9.51 3.82
CA GLU A 34 0.35 -8.36 4.34
C GLU A 34 -1.13 -8.69 4.59
N ARG A 35 -1.78 -9.37 3.63
CA ARG A 35 -3.19 -9.74 3.76
C ARG A 35 -3.44 -10.72 4.90
N VAL A 36 -2.60 -11.75 5.05
CA VAL A 36 -2.71 -12.78 6.10
C VAL A 36 -2.53 -12.14 7.47
N LEU A 37 -1.49 -11.35 7.65
CA LEU A 37 -1.20 -10.68 8.91
C LEU A 37 -2.26 -9.64 9.25
N GLY A 38 -2.67 -8.81 8.30
CA GLY A 38 -3.72 -7.82 8.49
C GLY A 38 -5.07 -8.45 8.85
N ALA A 39 -5.43 -9.59 8.23
CA ALA A 39 -6.64 -10.34 8.59
C ALA A 39 -6.60 -10.90 10.00
N ALA A 40 -5.42 -11.23 10.51
CA ALA A 40 -5.21 -11.69 11.89
C ALA A 40 -5.13 -10.55 12.91
N GLY A 41 -5.16 -9.30 12.46
CA GLY A 41 -5.19 -8.12 13.33
C GLY A 41 -3.82 -7.54 13.67
N TYR A 42 -2.75 -8.00 13.02
CA TYR A 42 -1.43 -7.38 13.14
C TYR A 42 -1.43 -5.99 12.52
N ASP A 43 -0.73 -5.05 13.17
CA ASP A 43 -0.51 -3.71 12.61
C ASP A 43 0.65 -3.77 11.61
N THR A 44 0.31 -3.98 10.34
CA THR A 44 1.28 -4.20 9.27
C THR A 44 1.18 -3.13 8.20
N SER A 45 2.33 -2.81 7.60
CA SER A 45 2.40 -1.96 6.41
C SER A 45 3.25 -2.59 5.33
N LEU A 46 2.80 -2.45 4.08
CA LEU A 46 3.60 -2.82 2.92
C LEU A 46 4.54 -1.64 2.60
N VAL A 47 5.83 -1.91 2.56
CA VAL A 47 6.88 -0.91 2.40
C VAL A 47 7.86 -1.30 1.29
N ALA A 48 8.63 -0.34 0.79
CA ALA A 48 9.77 -0.62 -0.06
C ALA A 48 11.01 -0.79 0.82
N PRO A 49 11.64 -1.98 0.83
CA PRO A 49 12.86 -2.18 1.60
C PRO A 49 14.00 -1.33 1.02
N PRO A 50 15.02 -0.99 1.83
CA PRO A 50 16.24 -0.36 1.36
C PRO A 50 16.85 -1.11 0.17
N PRO A 51 17.54 -0.42 -0.74
CA PRO A 51 18.09 -1.04 -1.94
C PRO A 51 18.98 -2.26 -1.67
N GLU A 52 19.72 -2.25 -0.56
CA GLU A 52 20.65 -3.30 -0.14
C GLU A 52 19.92 -4.60 0.24
N LEU A 53 18.67 -4.48 0.66
CA LEU A 53 17.83 -5.61 1.06
C LEU A 53 16.95 -6.14 -0.08
N ARG A 54 16.96 -5.48 -1.23
CA ARG A 54 16.17 -5.91 -2.38
C ARG A 54 16.85 -7.07 -3.09
N ALA A 55 16.14 -8.18 -3.20
CA ALA A 55 16.55 -9.31 -3.99
C ALA A 55 15.28 -9.99 -4.53
N GLY A 56 15.00 -9.78 -5.80
CA GLY A 56 13.81 -10.36 -6.46
C GLY A 56 12.50 -9.63 -6.22
N CYS A 57 12.26 -9.10 -5.04
CA CYS A 57 11.06 -8.35 -4.69
C CYS A 57 11.41 -6.96 -4.14
N ASP A 58 10.71 -5.94 -4.63
CA ASP A 58 10.84 -4.56 -4.14
C ASP A 58 9.83 -4.23 -3.03
N LEU A 59 9.19 -5.24 -2.44
CA LEU A 59 8.21 -5.09 -1.38
C LEU A 59 8.62 -5.89 -0.15
N ALA A 60 8.36 -5.30 1.02
CA ALA A 60 8.51 -5.92 2.33
C ALA A 60 7.26 -5.64 3.17
N VAL A 61 7.04 -6.42 4.20
CA VAL A 61 6.01 -6.17 5.21
C VAL A 61 6.69 -5.73 6.50
N ALA A 62 6.39 -4.50 6.92
CA ALA A 62 6.83 -3.95 8.19
C ALA A 62 5.81 -4.26 9.28
N LEU A 63 6.30 -4.57 10.48
CA LEU A 63 5.47 -4.76 11.68
C LEU A 63 6.33 -4.55 12.95
N PRO A 64 5.70 -4.34 14.12
CA PRO A 64 6.42 -4.23 15.39
C PRO A 64 7.28 -5.48 15.66
N ARG A 65 8.54 -5.28 16.07
CA ARG A 65 9.49 -6.39 16.33
C ARG A 65 8.97 -7.42 17.33
N VAL A 66 8.22 -6.97 18.32
CA VAL A 66 7.64 -7.84 19.35
C VAL A 66 6.69 -8.88 18.79
N GLU A 67 6.12 -8.62 17.62
CA GLU A 67 5.15 -9.49 16.96
C GLU A 67 5.80 -10.51 15.99
N HIS A 68 7.11 -10.41 15.73
CA HIS A 68 7.84 -11.21 14.76
C HIS A 68 7.52 -12.71 14.83
N VAL A 69 7.69 -13.32 16.01
CA VAL A 69 7.58 -14.78 16.17
C VAL A 69 6.17 -15.29 15.88
N GLY A 70 5.15 -14.55 16.33
CA GLY A 70 3.75 -14.88 16.06
C GLY A 70 3.40 -14.72 14.59
N ALA A 71 3.83 -13.61 14.01
CA ALA A 71 3.62 -13.29 12.60
C ALA A 71 4.31 -14.31 11.67
N GLN A 72 5.54 -14.69 11.96
CA GLN A 72 6.28 -15.68 11.18
C GLN A 72 5.56 -17.03 11.15
N ARG A 73 5.12 -17.54 12.30
CA ARG A 73 4.36 -18.81 12.35
C ARG A 73 3.08 -18.74 11.51
N LEU A 74 2.37 -17.63 11.60
CA LEU A 74 1.14 -17.45 10.82
C LEU A 74 1.41 -17.44 9.32
N LEU A 75 2.51 -16.82 8.87
CA LEU A 75 2.92 -16.81 7.47
C LEU A 75 3.31 -18.22 7.00
N GLU A 76 4.06 -18.96 7.82
CA GLU A 76 4.43 -20.35 7.54
C GLU A 76 3.19 -21.26 7.43
N ASP A 77 2.24 -21.15 8.37
CA ASP A 77 0.98 -21.91 8.37
C ASP A 77 0.11 -21.58 7.14
N ALA A 78 0.18 -20.35 6.65
CA ALA A 78 -0.52 -19.91 5.45
C ALA A 78 0.22 -20.23 4.14
N GLY A 79 1.40 -20.85 4.22
CA GLY A 79 2.21 -21.20 3.05
C GLY A 79 2.84 -20.00 2.34
N VAL A 80 3.02 -18.90 3.03
CA VAL A 80 3.70 -17.70 2.50
C VAL A 80 5.20 -17.85 2.67
N HIS A 81 5.95 -17.77 1.56
CA HIS A 81 7.40 -17.92 1.58
C HIS A 81 8.07 -16.62 1.99
N VAL A 82 8.59 -16.59 3.23
CA VAL A 82 9.42 -15.51 3.74
C VAL A 82 10.89 -15.82 3.44
N ARG A 83 11.59 -14.87 2.80
CA ARG A 83 13.03 -14.98 2.54
C ARG A 83 13.85 -14.75 3.81
N ALA A 84 13.55 -13.68 4.52
CA ALA A 84 14.29 -13.29 5.71
C ALA A 84 13.46 -12.33 6.57
N TRP A 85 13.82 -12.27 7.85
CA TRP A 85 13.43 -11.22 8.77
C TRP A 85 14.65 -10.32 9.02
N VAL A 86 14.43 -9.00 9.02
CA VAL A 86 15.46 -8.01 9.33
C VAL A 86 14.96 -7.15 10.48
N ASP A 87 15.71 -7.17 11.58
CA ASP A 87 15.50 -6.25 12.69
C ASP A 87 16.08 -4.88 12.33
N ASP A 88 15.30 -3.82 12.51
CA ASP A 88 15.84 -2.46 12.46
C ASP A 88 16.64 -2.18 13.73
N THR A 89 17.88 -2.58 13.74
CA THR A 89 18.75 -2.36 14.90
C THR A 89 19.74 -1.23 14.75
N GLU A 90 20.14 -0.85 13.53
CA GLU A 90 21.02 0.31 13.31
C GLU A 90 20.99 0.75 11.85
N GLY A 91 20.13 1.72 11.53
CA GLY A 91 20.30 2.51 10.32
C GLY A 91 19.69 1.92 9.05
N ILE A 92 18.53 1.24 9.13
CA ILE A 92 17.68 1.14 7.95
C ILE A 92 17.24 2.56 7.64
N ALA A 93 17.96 3.18 6.72
CA ALA A 93 17.62 4.49 6.20
C ALA A 93 16.18 4.42 5.68
N GLU A 94 15.31 5.22 6.30
CA GLU A 94 13.95 5.52 5.89
C GLU A 94 13.19 4.35 5.23
N ILE A 95 12.41 3.62 6.01
CA ILE A 95 11.32 2.81 5.48
C ILE A 95 10.45 3.77 4.68
N CYS A 96 10.54 3.72 3.37
CA CYS A 96 9.73 4.56 2.52
C CYS A 96 8.30 4.02 2.52
N ASP A 97 7.36 4.80 3.02
CA ASP A 97 5.95 4.50 2.86
C ASP A 97 5.65 4.19 1.39
N LEU A 98 5.06 3.03 1.16
CA LEU A 98 4.68 2.63 -0.20
C LEU A 98 3.67 3.59 -0.81
N VAL A 99 2.80 4.15 0.03
CA VAL A 99 1.79 5.13 -0.37
C VAL A 99 2.19 6.50 0.18
N THR A 100 2.33 7.47 -0.70
CA THR A 100 2.62 8.85 -0.36
C THR A 100 1.64 9.78 -1.05
N THR A 101 1.32 10.90 -0.38
CA THR A 101 0.38 11.90 -0.89
C THR A 101 1.05 13.24 -1.03
N VAL A 102 0.70 13.98 -2.07
CA VAL A 102 1.13 15.36 -2.27
C VAL A 102 -0.09 16.21 -2.60
N ASP A 103 -0.30 17.24 -1.81
CA ASP A 103 -1.35 18.21 -1.99
C ASP A 103 -0.84 19.39 -2.85
N PHE A 104 -1.44 19.58 -4.03
CA PHE A 104 -1.16 20.69 -4.94
C PHE A 104 -2.26 21.77 -4.93
N GLY A 105 -2.99 21.92 -3.83
CA GLY A 105 -4.09 22.87 -3.71
C GLY A 105 -5.38 22.33 -4.35
N GLU A 106 -5.59 22.55 -5.62
CA GLU A 106 -6.79 22.04 -6.33
C GLU A 106 -6.70 20.54 -6.64
N TRP A 107 -5.51 19.98 -6.67
CA TRP A 107 -5.26 18.57 -7.00
C TRP A 107 -4.58 17.83 -5.86
N LEU A 108 -5.00 16.58 -5.69
CA LEU A 108 -4.36 15.61 -4.81
C LEU A 108 -3.63 14.57 -5.68
N MET A 109 -2.34 14.39 -5.48
CA MET A 109 -1.60 13.28 -6.05
C MET A 109 -1.37 12.21 -4.97
N VAL A 110 -1.75 10.98 -5.27
CA VAL A 110 -1.41 9.81 -4.46
C VAL A 110 -0.50 8.91 -5.27
N ARG A 111 0.59 8.51 -4.65
CA ARG A 111 1.58 7.60 -5.23
C ARG A 111 1.60 6.31 -4.42
N ALA A 112 1.64 5.16 -5.10
CA ALA A 112 1.93 3.86 -4.52
C ALA A 112 3.02 3.16 -5.35
N GLY A 113 4.19 2.96 -4.76
CA GLY A 113 5.37 2.53 -5.51
C GLY A 113 5.68 3.52 -6.64
N ASN A 114 5.72 3.04 -7.88
CA ASN A 114 5.92 3.88 -9.07
C ASN A 114 4.61 4.41 -9.68
N MET A 115 3.46 3.93 -9.21
CA MET A 115 2.16 4.31 -9.74
C MET A 115 1.63 5.56 -9.06
N LYS A 116 1.00 6.44 -9.83
CA LYS A 116 0.43 7.70 -9.36
C LYS A 116 -0.97 7.89 -9.90
N ILE A 117 -1.84 8.42 -9.07
CA ILE A 117 -3.15 8.93 -9.46
C ILE A 117 -3.23 10.40 -9.05
N VAL A 118 -3.78 11.24 -9.91
CA VAL A 118 -4.04 12.65 -9.60
C VAL A 118 -5.53 12.91 -9.72
N VAL A 119 -6.09 13.54 -8.71
CA VAL A 119 -7.52 13.81 -8.60
C VAL A 119 -7.73 15.30 -8.37
N GLU A 120 -8.65 15.90 -9.11
CA GLU A 120 -9.18 17.22 -8.83
C GLU A 120 -10.11 17.15 -7.62
N LYS A 121 -9.81 17.89 -6.58
CA LYS A 121 -10.52 17.76 -5.29
C LYS A 121 -11.98 18.19 -5.36
N ALA A 122 -12.27 19.29 -6.07
CA ALA A 122 -13.61 19.86 -6.12
C ALA A 122 -14.62 18.94 -6.80
N SER A 123 -14.26 18.37 -7.94
CA SER A 123 -15.11 17.46 -8.71
C SER A 123 -14.91 15.99 -8.35
N ARG A 124 -13.83 15.67 -7.62
CA ARG A 124 -13.35 14.30 -7.36
C ARG A 124 -13.04 13.52 -8.64
N THR A 125 -12.68 14.23 -9.70
CA THR A 125 -12.39 13.62 -11.00
C THR A 125 -10.93 13.22 -11.09
N ILE A 126 -10.68 12.01 -11.57
CA ILE A 126 -9.34 11.52 -11.88
C ILE A 126 -8.86 12.27 -13.12
N VAL A 127 -7.82 13.08 -12.97
CA VAL A 127 -7.28 13.88 -14.07
C VAL A 127 -6.04 13.27 -14.69
N ASN A 128 -5.35 12.38 -13.99
CA ASN A 128 -4.20 11.67 -14.52
C ASN A 128 -3.94 10.37 -13.78
N THR A 129 -3.43 9.38 -14.51
CA THR A 129 -2.75 8.20 -13.96
C THR A 129 -1.42 8.04 -14.67
N SER A 130 -0.36 7.70 -13.92
CA SER A 130 0.96 7.51 -14.49
C SER A 130 1.78 6.48 -13.72
N GLY A 131 2.78 5.92 -14.39
CA GLY A 131 3.73 4.96 -13.83
C GLY A 131 4.84 4.65 -14.82
N GLY A 132 5.95 4.12 -14.33
CA GLY A 132 7.14 3.90 -15.17
C GLY A 132 7.02 2.68 -16.06
N GLY A 133 6.77 2.87 -17.36
CA GLY A 133 6.97 1.84 -18.40
C GLY A 133 6.10 0.58 -18.31
N CYS A 134 5.11 0.55 -17.44
CA CYS A 134 4.22 -0.60 -17.26
C CYS A 134 3.20 -0.70 -18.41
N PRO A 135 2.99 -1.90 -18.99
CA PRO A 135 2.06 -2.08 -20.11
C PRO A 135 0.59 -1.81 -19.76
N ASP A 136 0.19 -1.93 -18.49
CA ASP A 136 -1.18 -1.62 -18.06
C ASP A 136 -1.51 -0.12 -18.09
N ILE A 137 -0.49 0.77 -18.00
CA ILE A 137 -0.72 2.20 -17.79
C ILE A 137 -1.51 2.87 -18.89
N PRO A 138 -1.22 2.67 -20.20
CA PRO A 138 -2.01 3.29 -21.24
C PRO A 138 -3.49 2.92 -21.17
N TYR A 139 -3.78 1.66 -20.86
CA TYR A 139 -5.13 1.16 -20.73
C TYR A 139 -5.82 1.71 -19.45
N LEU A 140 -5.15 1.66 -18.30
CA LEU A 140 -5.67 2.20 -17.04
C LEU A 140 -5.90 3.71 -17.13
N ASN A 141 -5.01 4.45 -17.81
CA ASN A 141 -5.19 5.88 -18.04
C ASN A 141 -6.46 6.14 -18.87
N LEU A 142 -6.62 5.42 -19.98
CA LEU A 142 -7.80 5.56 -20.85
C LEU A 142 -9.10 5.21 -20.12
N ALA A 143 -9.07 4.22 -19.24
CA ALA A 143 -10.25 3.74 -18.53
C ALA A 143 -10.65 4.61 -17.33
N LEU A 144 -9.70 5.30 -16.71
CA LEU A 144 -9.92 5.97 -15.43
C LEU A 144 -9.95 7.50 -15.53
N VAL A 145 -9.15 8.09 -16.40
CA VAL A 145 -9.07 9.56 -16.53
C VAL A 145 -10.39 10.13 -17.06
N GLY A 146 -10.86 11.17 -16.38
CA GLY A 146 -12.17 11.79 -16.64
C GLY A 146 -13.30 11.19 -15.80
N MET A 147 -13.09 10.06 -15.12
CA MET A 147 -14.09 9.48 -14.21
C MET A 147 -14.00 10.07 -12.80
N ARG A 148 -15.14 10.14 -12.12
CA ARG A 148 -15.16 10.47 -10.70
C ARG A 148 -14.71 9.25 -9.88
N LEU A 149 -14.05 9.51 -8.74
CA LEU A 149 -13.57 8.44 -7.85
C LEU A 149 -14.68 7.47 -7.42
N ASP A 150 -15.87 7.98 -7.13
CA ASP A 150 -17.02 7.18 -6.67
C ASP A 150 -17.66 6.33 -7.79
N GLN A 151 -17.33 6.57 -9.05
CA GLN A 151 -17.87 5.90 -10.22
C GLN A 151 -16.83 5.07 -10.98
N ALA A 152 -15.56 5.32 -10.72
CA ALA A 152 -14.47 4.66 -11.43
C ALA A 152 -14.35 3.20 -10.98
N PRO A 153 -14.13 2.26 -11.91
CA PRO A 153 -13.85 0.88 -11.56
C PRO A 153 -12.50 0.78 -10.83
N ARG A 154 -12.35 -0.24 -10.01
CA ARG A 154 -11.10 -0.48 -9.28
C ARG A 154 -9.95 -0.80 -10.25
N PRO A 155 -8.81 -0.11 -10.15
CA PRO A 155 -7.66 -0.38 -11.02
C PRO A 155 -7.19 -1.83 -11.03
N LYS A 156 -7.27 -2.53 -9.90
CA LYS A 156 -6.92 -3.96 -9.79
C LYS A 156 -7.80 -4.89 -10.62
N ASP A 157 -9.04 -4.47 -10.90
CA ASP A 157 -10.00 -5.29 -11.66
C ASP A 157 -9.84 -5.06 -13.19
N LEU A 158 -9.07 -4.05 -13.56
CA LEU A 158 -8.77 -3.67 -14.95
C LEU A 158 -7.35 -4.08 -15.38
N GLY A 159 -6.38 -3.95 -14.47
CA GLY A 159 -4.97 -4.23 -14.75
C GLY A 159 -4.63 -5.70 -14.55
N TYR A 160 -3.62 -6.15 -15.30
CA TYR A 160 -3.14 -7.55 -15.29
C TYR A 160 -1.78 -7.71 -14.59
N THR A 161 -1.15 -6.59 -14.21
CA THR A 161 0.20 -6.57 -13.62
C THR A 161 0.17 -6.02 -12.19
N LEU A 162 1.31 -6.12 -11.51
CA LEU A 162 1.52 -5.46 -10.22
C LEU A 162 1.20 -3.95 -10.27
N CYS A 163 1.37 -3.31 -11.42
CA CYS A 163 1.06 -1.90 -11.58
C CYS A 163 -0.43 -1.60 -11.39
N GLY A 164 -1.32 -2.48 -11.83
CA GLY A 164 -2.76 -2.39 -11.56
C GLY A 164 -3.05 -2.46 -10.06
N LEU A 165 -2.39 -3.35 -9.33
CA LEU A 165 -2.52 -3.46 -7.87
C LEU A 165 -1.98 -2.23 -7.13
N MET A 166 -0.82 -1.70 -7.56
CA MET A 166 -0.25 -0.49 -6.96
C MET A 166 -1.11 0.74 -7.25
N LEU A 167 -1.61 0.87 -8.49
CA LEU A 167 -2.53 1.95 -8.79
C LEU A 167 -3.84 1.84 -8.00
N ASP A 168 -4.32 0.62 -7.72
CA ASP A 168 -5.48 0.38 -6.87
C ASP A 168 -5.25 0.83 -5.42
N ARG A 169 -4.03 0.65 -4.89
CA ARG A 169 -3.68 1.19 -3.57
C ARG A 169 -3.73 2.71 -3.55
N ALA A 170 -3.12 3.36 -4.56
CA ALA A 170 -3.19 4.81 -4.69
C ALA A 170 -4.64 5.31 -4.85
N TYR A 171 -5.45 4.60 -5.61
CA TYR A 171 -6.87 4.90 -5.79
C TYR A 171 -7.65 4.80 -4.47
N ARG A 172 -7.44 3.73 -3.70
CA ARG A 172 -8.12 3.56 -2.40
C ARG A 172 -7.76 4.65 -1.42
N GLU A 173 -6.49 5.02 -1.37
CA GLU A 173 -6.04 6.13 -0.52
C GLU A 173 -6.67 7.46 -0.97
N ALA A 174 -6.72 7.73 -2.27
CA ALA A 174 -7.42 8.90 -2.79
C ALA A 174 -8.91 8.91 -2.42
N CYS A 175 -9.57 7.75 -2.47
CA CYS A 175 -10.96 7.60 -2.01
C CYS A 175 -11.10 7.85 -0.50
N ALA A 176 -10.18 7.35 0.32
CA ALA A 176 -10.20 7.57 1.76
C ALA A 176 -10.04 9.06 2.11
N LEU A 177 -9.09 9.73 1.44
CA LEU A 177 -8.81 11.14 1.69
C LEU A 177 -9.89 12.11 1.16
N LEU A 178 -10.53 11.76 0.03
CA LEU A 178 -11.53 12.62 -0.62
C LEU A 178 -12.96 12.10 -0.50
N GLY A 179 -13.14 10.90 0.05
CA GLY A 179 -14.44 10.25 0.21
C GLY A 179 -15.23 10.71 1.43
N GLU A 180 -14.56 11.20 2.47
CA GLU A 180 -15.17 11.68 3.70
C GLU A 180 -15.44 13.19 3.64
N VAL A 181 -16.31 13.62 2.75
CA VAL A 181 -16.99 14.90 2.96
C VAL A 181 -18.44 14.57 3.27
N GLU A 182 -18.76 14.62 4.56
CA GLU A 182 -20.12 14.63 5.04
C GLU A 182 -20.95 15.67 4.26
N ALA A 183 -22.12 15.22 3.86
CA ALA A 183 -23.15 16.09 3.29
C ALA A 183 -23.78 16.97 4.40
#